data_3e2216d9b3abcbdb51b6391c3bd644a7
#
_entry.id   3e2216d9b3abcbdb51b6391c3bd644a7
#
_cell.length_a   1.000
_cell.length_b   1.000
_cell.length_c   1.000
_cell.angle_alpha   90.00
_cell.angle_beta   90.00
_cell.angle_gamma   90.00
#
_symmetry.space_group_name_H-M   'P 1'
#
loop_
_entity.id
_entity.type
_entity.pdbx_description
1 polymer ?
#
loop_
_entity_poly.entity_id
_entity_poly.type
_entity_poly.pdbx_seq_one_letter_code
_entity_poly.pdbx_strand_id
1 'polypeptide(L)'
;MSANNSTPSPISGSRLDEEEFASGLNLGFDGAENILRAWRRGMRPDPDLTVSEWADQHRWLSSRASAEPGRYRTARTPYLREIMDALSPGHPAQRISFMKAAQVGATEAGNNWIGFVI
;
A
#
# COMPACT_ATOMS: atom_id res chain seq x y z
N MET A 1 -17.61 -30.50 40.03
CA MET A 1 -17.64 -30.53 38.53
C MET A 1 -17.46 -29.11 38.03
N SER A 2 -16.26 -28.72 37.74
CA SER A 2 -15.98 -27.44 37.12
C SER A 2 -16.13 -27.62 35.60
N ALA A 3 -17.18 -27.04 35.03
CA ALA A 3 -17.28 -26.86 33.63
C ALA A 3 -16.18 -25.90 33.17
N ASN A 4 -15.18 -26.42 32.55
CA ASN A 4 -14.13 -25.64 31.93
C ASN A 4 -14.71 -24.98 30.69
N ASN A 5 -15.33 -23.84 30.91
CA ASN A 5 -15.88 -23.03 29.82
C ASN A 5 -14.77 -22.13 29.30
N SER A 6 -13.79 -22.74 28.67
CA SER A 6 -12.81 -21.99 27.90
C SER A 6 -13.49 -21.55 26.60
N THR A 7 -14.16 -20.39 26.67
CA THR A 7 -14.49 -19.66 25.46
C THR A 7 -13.20 -19.37 24.72
N PRO A 8 -13.02 -19.85 23.47
CA PRO A 8 -11.87 -19.46 22.68
C PRO A 8 -11.90 -17.94 22.56
N SER A 9 -10.87 -17.30 23.04
CA SER A 9 -10.68 -15.86 22.79
C SER A 9 -10.79 -15.61 21.30
N PRO A 10 -11.46 -14.53 20.86
CA PRO A 10 -11.49 -14.17 19.46
C PRO A 10 -10.06 -13.83 19.06
N ILE A 11 -9.38 -14.82 18.54
CA ILE A 11 -8.08 -14.66 17.94
C ILE A 11 -8.32 -13.80 16.70
N SER A 12 -7.58 -12.70 16.58
CA SER A 12 -7.56 -11.86 15.39
C SER A 12 -7.51 -12.77 14.16
N GLY A 13 -8.60 -12.78 13.37
CA GLY A 13 -8.94 -13.84 12.41
C GLY A 13 -7.96 -14.06 11.26
N SER A 14 -6.94 -13.18 11.10
CA SER A 14 -6.02 -13.24 9.98
C SER A 14 -5.03 -14.42 10.04
N ARG A 15 -4.64 -14.89 11.21
CA ARG A 15 -3.59 -15.90 11.35
C ARG A 15 -4.12 -17.33 11.30
N LEU A 16 -5.32 -17.58 11.86
CA LEU A 16 -5.98 -18.86 11.82
C LEU A 16 -6.57 -19.16 10.45
N ASP A 17 -7.14 -18.15 9.78
CA ASP A 17 -7.68 -18.28 8.43
C ASP A 17 -6.59 -18.63 7.41
N GLU A 18 -5.36 -18.10 7.59
CA GLU A 18 -4.22 -18.44 6.74
C GLU A 18 -3.74 -19.88 6.95
N GLU A 19 -3.67 -20.36 8.20
CA GLU A 19 -3.26 -21.73 8.51
C GLU A 19 -4.33 -22.74 8.10
N GLU A 20 -5.59 -22.45 8.34
CA GLU A 20 -6.71 -23.29 7.95
C GLU A 20 -6.84 -23.36 6.44
N PHE A 21 -6.66 -22.26 5.73
CA PHE A 21 -6.65 -22.24 4.28
C PHE A 21 -5.46 -23.01 3.70
N ALA A 22 -4.26 -22.84 4.27
CA ALA A 22 -3.07 -23.57 3.85
C ALA A 22 -3.16 -25.07 4.11
N SER A 23 -3.82 -25.49 5.20
CA SER A 23 -4.04 -26.91 5.49
C SER A 23 -5.14 -27.53 4.62
N GLY A 24 -6.14 -26.73 4.17
CA GLY A 24 -7.18 -27.16 3.23
C GLY A 24 -6.68 -27.33 1.79
N LEU A 25 -5.64 -26.63 1.41
CA LEU A 25 -4.95 -26.79 0.14
C LEU A 25 -3.89 -27.89 0.28
N ASN A 26 -4.27 -29.13 0.00
CA ASN A 26 -3.34 -30.25 -0.02
C ASN A 26 -2.42 -30.16 -1.27
N LEU A 27 -1.51 -29.21 -1.24
CA LEU A 27 -0.51 -28.97 -2.29
C LEU A 27 0.71 -29.88 -2.02
N GLY A 28 0.57 -31.19 -2.28
CA GLY A 28 1.61 -32.19 -2.09
C GLY A 28 2.63 -32.25 -3.22
N PHE A 29 3.03 -31.12 -3.83
CA PHE A 29 4.02 -31.09 -4.91
C PHE A 29 5.19 -30.14 -4.57
N ASP A 30 6.35 -30.37 -5.21
CA ASP A 30 7.52 -29.50 -5.10
C ASP A 30 7.18 -28.08 -5.58
N GLY A 31 7.49 -27.09 -4.75
CA GLY A 31 7.18 -25.69 -5.02
C GLY A 31 5.86 -25.20 -4.42
N ALA A 32 5.06 -26.06 -3.79
CA ALA A 32 3.82 -25.68 -3.11
C ALA A 32 4.05 -24.57 -2.06
N GLU A 33 5.12 -24.65 -1.30
CA GLU A 33 5.50 -23.63 -0.33
C GLU A 33 5.79 -22.27 -1.00
N ASN A 34 6.40 -22.27 -2.18
CA ASN A 34 6.67 -21.04 -2.92
C ASN A 34 5.38 -20.40 -3.42
N ILE A 35 4.44 -21.20 -3.88
CA ILE A 35 3.10 -20.73 -4.31
C ILE A 35 2.33 -20.17 -3.12
N LEU A 36 2.31 -20.87 -1.99
CA LEU A 36 1.66 -20.40 -0.76
C LEU A 36 2.30 -19.10 -0.25
N ARG A 37 3.61 -19.00 -0.32
CA ARG A 37 4.35 -17.81 0.10
C ARG A 37 4.05 -16.62 -0.81
N ALA A 38 4.00 -16.84 -2.13
CA ALA A 38 3.61 -15.84 -3.11
C ALA A 38 2.16 -15.39 -2.90
N TRP A 39 1.29 -16.34 -2.63
CA TRP A 39 -0.13 -16.09 -2.38
C TRP A 39 -0.37 -15.28 -1.10
N ARG A 40 0.27 -15.68 0.01
CA ARG A 40 0.25 -14.92 1.27
C ARG A 40 0.75 -13.49 1.08
N ARG A 41 1.77 -13.31 0.24
CA ARG A 41 2.27 -11.96 -0.09
C ARG A 41 1.24 -11.14 -0.85
N GLY A 42 0.55 -11.74 -1.82
CA GLY A 42 -0.51 -11.08 -2.60
C GLY A 42 -1.78 -10.78 -1.80
N MET A 43 -2.06 -11.57 -0.76
CA MET A 43 -3.24 -11.38 0.12
C MET A 43 -2.95 -10.44 1.30
N ARG A 44 -1.70 -10.01 1.47
CA ARG A 44 -1.39 -9.03 2.52
C ARG A 44 -2.04 -7.70 2.15
N PRO A 45 -2.87 -7.11 3.03
CA PRO A 45 -3.41 -5.78 2.79
C PRO A 45 -2.26 -4.78 2.62
N ASP A 46 -2.44 -3.86 1.70
CA ASP A 46 -1.48 -2.79 1.50
C ASP A 46 -1.28 -2.01 2.80
N PRO A 47 -0.06 -1.55 3.07
CA PRO A 47 0.18 -0.69 4.22
C PRO A 47 -0.71 0.55 4.11
N ASP A 48 -1.28 0.97 5.24
CA ASP A 48 -2.14 2.16 5.33
C ASP A 48 -1.29 3.44 5.18
N LEU A 49 -0.74 3.62 3.98
CA LEU A 49 0.09 4.75 3.62
C LEU A 49 -0.70 5.75 2.79
N THR A 50 -0.43 7.00 2.99
CA THR A 50 -0.89 8.03 2.06
C THR A 50 -0.01 8.06 0.80
N VAL A 51 -0.51 8.65 -0.27
CA VAL A 51 0.26 8.79 -1.52
C VAL A 51 1.55 9.57 -1.30
N SER A 52 1.53 10.59 -0.44
CA SER A 52 2.73 11.36 -0.12
C SER A 52 3.79 10.55 0.63
N GLU A 53 3.36 9.75 1.61
CA GLU A 53 4.23 8.87 2.38
C GLU A 53 4.84 7.76 1.51
N TRP A 54 4.01 7.17 0.66
CA TRP A 54 4.46 6.18 -0.31
C TRP A 54 5.51 6.77 -1.27
N ALA A 55 5.26 7.97 -1.78
CA ALA A 55 6.19 8.65 -2.68
C ALA A 55 7.55 8.92 -2.01
N ASP A 56 7.55 9.38 -0.77
CA ASP A 56 8.77 9.63 0.00
C ASP A 56 9.57 8.33 0.28
N GLN A 57 8.89 7.19 0.37
CA GLN A 57 9.53 5.91 0.65
C GLN A 57 10.02 5.17 -0.60
N HIS A 58 9.24 5.21 -1.69
CA HIS A 58 9.44 4.32 -2.84
C HIS A 58 9.81 5.05 -4.13
N ARG A 59 9.47 6.33 -4.27
CA ARG A 59 9.66 7.05 -5.52
C ARG A 59 11.10 7.49 -5.73
N TRP A 60 11.64 7.13 -6.89
CA TRP A 60 12.97 7.56 -7.35
C TRP A 60 12.84 8.32 -8.66
N LEU A 61 13.43 9.50 -8.74
CA LEU A 61 13.43 10.36 -9.92
C LEU A 61 14.68 10.11 -10.75
N SER A 62 14.49 9.82 -12.01
CA SER A 62 15.61 9.66 -12.94
C SER A 62 16.13 11.01 -13.40
N SER A 63 17.40 11.04 -13.83
CA SER A 63 18.04 12.25 -14.39
C SER A 63 17.39 12.76 -15.69
N ARG A 64 16.59 11.91 -16.35
CA ARG A 64 15.84 12.31 -17.57
C ARG A 64 14.50 12.97 -17.23
N ALA A 65 13.93 12.64 -16.09
CA ALA A 65 12.59 13.10 -15.69
C ALA A 65 12.61 14.29 -14.73
N SER A 66 13.75 14.56 -14.10
CA SER A 66 13.86 15.62 -13.10
C SER A 66 15.19 16.35 -13.21
N ALA A 67 15.16 17.66 -12.98
CA ALA A 67 16.37 18.47 -12.84
C ALA A 67 17.20 18.06 -11.61
N GLU A 68 16.57 17.47 -10.61
CA GLU A 68 17.22 16.92 -9.42
C GLU A 68 16.91 15.42 -9.32
N PRO A 69 17.78 14.56 -9.87
CA PRO A 69 17.61 13.12 -9.77
C PRO A 69 17.84 12.64 -8.35
N GLY A 70 17.20 11.54 -7.99
CA GLY A 70 17.32 10.93 -6.68
C GLY A 70 15.97 10.60 -6.04
N ARG A 71 16.00 10.41 -4.74
CA ARG A 71 14.79 10.08 -3.99
C ARG A 71 13.80 11.25 -3.97
N TYR A 72 12.55 10.97 -4.28
CA TYR A 72 11.49 11.97 -4.17
C TYR A 72 11.35 12.43 -2.70
N ARG A 73 11.08 13.70 -2.52
CA ARG A 73 10.85 14.30 -1.20
C ARG A 73 9.72 15.29 -1.26
N THR A 74 8.61 14.96 -0.64
CA THR A 74 7.42 15.81 -0.54
C THR A 74 7.74 17.16 0.11
N ALA A 75 8.74 17.20 0.99
CA ALA A 75 9.19 18.43 1.63
C ALA A 75 9.69 19.51 0.66
N ARG A 76 10.08 19.15 -0.58
CA ARG A 76 10.49 20.12 -1.61
C ARG A 76 9.32 20.87 -2.25
N THR A 77 8.17 20.21 -2.27
CA THR A 77 6.91 20.75 -2.82
C THR A 77 5.78 20.55 -1.81
N PRO A 78 5.83 21.21 -0.65
CA PRO A 78 4.93 20.93 0.45
C PRO A 78 3.46 21.19 0.11
N TYR A 79 3.17 22.07 -0.85
CA TYR A 79 1.83 22.36 -1.35
C TYR A 79 1.20 21.18 -2.11
N LEU A 80 2.00 20.21 -2.60
CA LEU A 80 1.48 19.01 -3.26
C LEU A 80 1.08 17.91 -2.26
N ARG A 81 1.51 18.01 -1.01
CA ARG A 81 1.23 17.00 0.01
C ARG A 81 -0.27 16.80 0.20
N GLU A 82 -1.00 17.88 0.48
CA GLU A 82 -2.45 17.83 0.69
C GLU A 82 -3.19 17.24 -0.51
N ILE A 83 -2.75 17.57 -1.71
CA ILE A 83 -3.33 17.05 -2.95
C ILE A 83 -3.07 15.55 -3.09
N MET A 84 -1.84 15.11 -2.83
CA MET A 84 -1.49 13.69 -2.86
C MET A 84 -2.21 12.90 -1.78
N ASP A 85 -2.32 13.44 -0.57
CA ASP A 85 -3.02 12.79 0.53
C ASP A 85 -4.53 12.69 0.26
N ALA A 86 -5.10 13.70 -0.40
CA ALA A 86 -6.50 13.64 -0.85
C ALA A 86 -6.76 12.55 -1.91
N LEU A 87 -5.74 12.15 -2.67
CA LEU A 87 -5.80 11.03 -3.63
C LEU A 87 -5.69 9.65 -2.96
N SER A 88 -5.44 9.60 -1.67
CA SER A 88 -5.29 8.35 -0.92
C SER A 88 -6.63 7.67 -0.67
N PRO A 89 -6.70 6.32 -0.64
CA PRO A 89 -7.95 5.57 -0.49
C PRO A 89 -8.72 5.88 0.80
N GLY A 90 -8.01 6.20 1.87
CA GLY A 90 -8.61 6.56 3.17
C GLY A 90 -9.20 7.98 3.24
N HIS A 91 -9.01 8.79 2.20
CA HIS A 91 -9.51 10.17 2.20
C HIS A 91 -10.98 10.22 1.78
N PRO A 92 -11.84 11.02 2.44
CA PRO A 92 -13.27 11.05 2.15
C PRO A 92 -13.65 11.75 0.82
N ALA A 93 -12.72 12.47 0.19
CA ALA A 93 -12.97 13.15 -1.07
C ALA A 93 -13.10 12.16 -2.23
N GLN A 94 -14.24 12.18 -2.90
CA GLN A 94 -14.50 11.35 -4.09
C GLN A 94 -14.14 12.07 -5.40
N ARG A 95 -13.98 13.38 -5.36
CA ARG A 95 -13.61 14.19 -6.53
C ARG A 95 -12.63 15.27 -6.10
N ILE A 96 -11.53 15.35 -6.82
CA ILE A 96 -10.49 16.34 -6.57
C ILE A 96 -10.33 17.18 -7.83
N SER A 97 -10.47 18.49 -7.68
CA SER A 97 -10.23 19.47 -8.74
C SER A 97 -8.99 20.28 -8.37
N PHE A 98 -7.97 20.17 -9.19
CA PHE A 98 -6.70 20.86 -8.96
C PHE A 98 -6.51 21.98 -9.97
N MET A 99 -6.74 23.22 -9.54
CA MET A 99 -6.39 24.40 -10.31
C MET A 99 -4.91 24.71 -10.13
N LYS A 100 -4.16 24.69 -11.20
CA LYS A 100 -2.70 24.84 -11.14
C LYS A 100 -2.16 25.82 -12.16
N ALA A 101 -1.06 26.49 -11.84
CA ALA A 101 -0.20 27.16 -12.82
C ALA A 101 0.63 26.15 -13.62
N ALA A 102 1.36 26.63 -14.63
CA ALA A 102 2.29 25.79 -15.35
C ALA A 102 3.49 25.41 -14.45
N GLN A 103 4.02 24.21 -14.66
CA GLN A 103 5.25 23.71 -14.04
C GLN A 103 5.31 23.67 -12.50
N VAL A 104 4.17 23.46 -11.85
CA VAL A 104 4.10 23.32 -10.38
C VAL A 104 4.23 21.88 -9.87
N GLY A 105 4.70 20.95 -10.70
CA GLY A 105 4.91 19.57 -10.29
C GLY A 105 3.63 18.70 -10.25
N ALA A 106 2.51 19.17 -10.78
CA ALA A 106 1.26 18.41 -10.77
C ALA A 106 1.34 17.07 -11.52
N THR A 107 2.16 17.02 -12.58
CA THR A 107 2.42 15.77 -13.32
C THR A 107 3.13 14.75 -12.42
N GLU A 108 4.05 15.20 -11.57
CA GLU A 108 4.74 14.32 -10.61
C GLU A 108 3.79 13.84 -9.51
N ALA A 109 2.86 14.67 -9.04
CA ALA A 109 1.81 14.24 -8.12
C ALA A 109 0.94 13.14 -8.75
N GLY A 110 0.56 13.30 -10.02
CA GLY A 110 -0.16 12.27 -10.78
C GLY A 110 0.65 10.98 -10.96
N ASN A 111 1.93 11.10 -11.29
CA ASN A 111 2.83 9.95 -11.42
C ASN A 111 3.01 9.21 -10.08
N ASN A 112 3.08 9.94 -8.97
CA ASN A 112 3.16 9.35 -7.64
C ASN A 112 1.89 8.57 -7.29
N TRP A 113 0.72 9.13 -7.63
CA TRP A 113 -0.56 8.43 -7.44
C TRP A 113 -0.65 7.17 -8.30
N ILE A 114 -0.27 7.23 -9.57
CA ILE A 114 -0.23 6.05 -10.45
C ILE A 114 0.70 4.98 -9.88
N GLY A 115 1.91 5.36 -9.45
CA GLY A 115 2.85 4.43 -8.85
C GLY A 115 2.37 3.82 -7.52
N PHE A 116 1.55 4.55 -6.78
CA PHE A 116 0.91 4.07 -5.55
C PHE A 116 -0.16 3.01 -5.82
N VAL A 117 -0.92 3.15 -6.92
CA VAL A 117 -2.06 2.26 -7.27
C VAL A 117 -1.61 0.97 -7.94
N ILE A 118 -0.47 0.97 -8.66
CA ILE A 118 0.06 -0.21 -9.39
C ILE A 118 0.85 -1.13 -8.46
#